data_1a775da06e0f70b26f54a25d31f5e809
#
_entry.id   1a775da06e0f70b26f54a25d31f5e809
#
_cell.length_a   1.000
_cell.length_b   1.000
_cell.length_c   1.000
_cell.angle_alpha   90.00
_cell.angle_beta   90.00
_cell.angle_gamma   90.00
#
_symmetry.space_group_name_H-M   'P 1'
#
loop_
_entity.id
_entity.type
_entity.pdbx_description
1 polymer ?
#
loop_
_entity_poly.entity_id
_entity_poly.type
_entity_poly.pdbx_seq_one_letter_code
_entity_poly.pdbx_strand_id
1 'polypeptide(L)'
;MDFSVNTIKTDIKNLSGKDFLMKYLLKSPNWYFSEYQGMDSHQAIEQMEKLKAILNSKIGVAFHNVLMVGSGKIGCSLSPDKNFRNFNENSDIDIAIISLKLFYELWEKIRIASINEHIPRYPSIASSVFRGFINEKDFSSIDFARQHWNNKISDLNRCINEDINIYHTINYRIYRSWEDLEEYHIKGINTLRRNIYGNNL
;
A
#
# COMPACT_ATOMS: atom_id res chain seq x y z
N MET A 1 -10.67 -17.96 3.51
CA MET A 1 -11.14 -17.18 2.36
C MET A 1 -10.46 -17.74 1.12
N ASP A 2 -11.15 -17.82 -0.02
CA ASP A 2 -10.50 -18.29 -1.25
C ASP A 2 -9.83 -17.10 -1.97
N PHE A 3 -8.51 -17.14 -2.08
CA PHE A 3 -7.67 -16.15 -2.77
C PHE A 3 -7.26 -16.61 -4.18
N SER A 4 -7.91 -17.63 -4.73
CA SER A 4 -7.60 -18.06 -6.10
C SER A 4 -7.88 -16.93 -7.10
N VAL A 5 -7.03 -16.82 -8.12
CA VAL A 5 -7.19 -15.80 -9.17
C VAL A 5 -8.55 -15.90 -9.87
N ASN A 6 -9.09 -17.12 -10.01
CA ASN A 6 -10.40 -17.32 -10.62
C ASN A 6 -11.53 -16.74 -9.77
N THR A 7 -11.51 -16.97 -8.45
CA THR A 7 -12.47 -16.37 -7.51
C THR A 7 -12.36 -14.86 -7.51
N ILE A 8 -11.15 -14.31 -7.46
CA ILE A 8 -10.91 -12.86 -7.51
C ILE A 8 -11.45 -12.23 -8.81
N LYS A 9 -11.21 -12.86 -9.96
CA LYS A 9 -11.77 -12.40 -11.26
C LYS A 9 -13.29 -12.41 -11.26
N THR A 10 -13.90 -13.48 -10.76
CA THR A 10 -15.36 -13.59 -10.65
C THR A 10 -15.92 -12.49 -9.75
N ASP A 11 -15.30 -12.20 -8.63
CA ASP A 11 -15.71 -11.16 -7.70
C ASP A 11 -15.51 -9.75 -8.28
N ILE A 12 -14.42 -9.51 -9.02
CA ILE A 12 -14.24 -8.23 -9.73
C ILE A 12 -15.36 -8.01 -10.73
N LYS A 13 -15.86 -9.04 -11.38
CA LYS A 13 -16.99 -8.95 -12.29
C LYS A 13 -18.29 -8.62 -11.58
N ASN A 14 -18.57 -9.30 -10.48
CA ASN A 14 -19.90 -9.37 -9.87
C ASN A 14 -20.12 -8.40 -8.70
N LEU A 15 -19.05 -8.02 -7.97
CA LEU A 15 -19.16 -7.12 -6.81
C LEU A 15 -18.99 -5.66 -7.23
N SER A 16 -19.62 -4.75 -6.53
CA SER A 16 -19.25 -3.33 -6.62
C SER A 16 -17.79 -3.13 -6.21
N GLY A 17 -17.15 -2.03 -6.65
CA GLY A 17 -15.79 -1.71 -6.22
C GLY A 17 -15.68 -1.59 -4.69
N LYS A 18 -16.72 -1.08 -4.03
CA LYS A 18 -16.79 -0.96 -2.57
C LYS A 18 -16.93 -2.32 -1.89
N ASP A 19 -17.79 -3.21 -2.39
CA ASP A 19 -17.97 -4.54 -1.81
C ASP A 19 -16.71 -5.39 -1.99
N PHE A 20 -16.04 -5.26 -3.14
CA PHE A 20 -14.74 -5.90 -3.37
C PHE A 20 -13.68 -5.40 -2.38
N LEU A 21 -13.57 -4.09 -2.20
CA LEU A 21 -12.65 -3.49 -1.23
C LEU A 21 -12.94 -4.00 0.18
N MET A 22 -14.20 -3.98 0.61
CA MET A 22 -14.61 -4.49 1.92
C MET A 22 -14.23 -5.97 2.10
N LYS A 23 -14.49 -6.80 1.09
CA LYS A 23 -14.22 -8.25 1.14
C LYS A 23 -12.72 -8.53 1.22
N TYR A 24 -11.93 -7.95 0.31
CA TYR A 24 -10.53 -8.35 0.10
C TYR A 24 -9.50 -7.50 0.84
N LEU A 25 -9.75 -6.19 1.05
CA LEU A 25 -8.79 -5.34 1.73
C LEU A 25 -9.05 -5.19 3.23
N LEU A 26 -10.32 -5.07 3.64
CA LEU A 26 -10.63 -4.74 5.03
C LEU A 26 -10.97 -5.96 5.87
N LYS A 27 -11.78 -6.91 5.36
CA LYS A 27 -12.26 -8.06 6.13
C LYS A 27 -11.42 -9.32 5.97
N SER A 28 -10.59 -9.43 4.93
CA SER A 28 -9.77 -10.62 4.72
C SER A 28 -8.54 -10.66 5.62
N PRO A 29 -7.97 -11.83 5.94
CA PRO A 29 -6.62 -11.93 6.45
C PRO A 29 -5.60 -11.40 5.45
N ASN A 30 -4.36 -11.19 5.87
CA ASN A 30 -3.27 -10.86 4.97
C ASN A 30 -2.73 -12.14 4.36
N TRP A 31 -2.90 -12.30 3.04
CA TRP A 31 -2.46 -13.46 2.28
C TRP A 31 -0.97 -13.77 2.50
N TYR A 32 -0.13 -12.74 2.59
CA TYR A 32 1.30 -12.88 2.81
C TYR A 32 1.62 -13.69 4.07
N PHE A 33 0.97 -13.39 5.19
CA PHE A 33 1.22 -14.13 6.43
C PHE A 33 0.55 -15.51 6.44
N SER A 34 -0.72 -15.60 5.99
CA SER A 34 -1.47 -16.86 6.07
C SER A 34 -1.04 -17.88 5.02
N GLU A 35 -0.85 -17.46 3.77
CA GLU A 35 -0.60 -18.39 2.65
C GLU A 35 0.88 -18.47 2.28
N TYR A 36 1.56 -17.31 2.12
CA TYR A 36 2.96 -17.30 1.69
C TYR A 36 3.91 -17.74 2.81
N GLN A 37 3.69 -17.29 4.04
CA GLN A 37 4.46 -17.71 5.20
C GLN A 37 3.87 -18.93 5.93
N GLY A 38 2.69 -19.41 5.55
CA GLY A 38 2.06 -20.62 6.12
C GLY A 38 1.64 -20.48 7.58
N MET A 39 1.34 -19.27 8.04
CA MET A 39 0.93 -19.00 9.43
C MET A 39 -0.54 -19.29 9.66
N ASP A 40 -0.88 -19.78 10.84
CA ASP A 40 -2.28 -19.87 11.27
C ASP A 40 -2.88 -18.47 11.48
N SER A 41 -4.19 -18.40 11.66
CA SER A 41 -4.93 -17.13 11.78
C SER A 41 -4.47 -16.27 12.95
N HIS A 42 -4.11 -16.89 14.08
CA HIS A 42 -3.64 -16.16 15.27
C HIS A 42 -2.25 -15.57 15.02
N GLN A 43 -1.33 -16.36 14.50
CA GLN A 43 0.02 -15.94 14.14
C GLN A 43 0.00 -14.80 13.10
N ALA A 44 -0.85 -14.92 12.05
CA ALA A 44 -0.98 -13.91 11.01
C ALA A 44 -1.49 -12.56 11.56
N ILE A 45 -2.44 -12.60 12.51
CA ILE A 45 -2.92 -11.39 13.20
C ILE A 45 -1.79 -10.79 14.04
N GLU A 46 -1.12 -11.60 14.85
CA GLU A 46 -0.01 -11.15 15.70
C GLU A 46 1.10 -10.47 14.91
N GLN A 47 1.50 -11.03 13.75
CA GLN A 47 2.52 -10.41 12.89
C GLN A 47 2.06 -9.06 12.33
N MET A 48 0.80 -8.95 11.93
CA MET A 48 0.26 -7.66 11.49
C MET A 48 0.21 -6.63 12.63
N GLU A 49 -0.10 -7.04 13.84
CA GLU A 49 -0.09 -6.16 15.01
C GLU A 49 1.33 -5.71 15.37
N LYS A 50 2.32 -6.59 15.29
CA LYS A 50 3.74 -6.23 15.43
C LYS A 50 4.16 -5.20 14.38
N LEU A 51 3.80 -5.41 13.11
CA LEU A 51 4.06 -4.45 12.06
C LEU A 51 3.49 -3.06 12.38
N LYS A 52 2.23 -3.00 12.82
CA LYS A 52 1.59 -1.74 13.22
C LYS A 52 2.28 -1.09 14.41
N ALA A 53 2.70 -1.87 15.41
CA ALA A 53 3.42 -1.38 16.58
C ALA A 53 4.77 -0.77 16.21
N ILE A 54 5.52 -1.41 15.31
CA ILE A 54 6.79 -0.90 14.80
C ILE A 54 6.58 0.44 14.08
N LEU A 55 5.59 0.53 13.16
CA LEU A 55 5.29 1.80 12.49
C LEU A 55 4.84 2.90 13.47
N ASN A 56 3.99 2.55 14.43
CA ASN A 56 3.58 3.49 15.49
C ASN A 56 4.80 4.04 16.25
N SER A 57 5.69 3.17 16.70
CA SER A 57 6.89 3.52 17.45
C SER A 57 7.88 4.35 16.63
N LYS A 58 8.13 4.00 15.35
CA LYS A 58 9.19 4.60 14.54
C LYS A 58 8.77 5.87 13.82
N ILE A 59 7.55 5.96 13.35
CA ILE A 59 7.06 7.10 12.57
C ILE A 59 5.84 7.82 13.16
N GLY A 60 5.33 7.36 14.32
CA GLY A 60 4.29 8.05 15.07
C GLY A 60 2.90 8.00 14.43
N VAL A 61 2.63 6.99 13.61
CA VAL A 61 1.30 6.80 13.01
C VAL A 61 0.39 6.00 13.94
N ALA A 62 -0.91 6.30 13.95
CA ALA A 62 -1.86 5.59 14.79
C ALA A 62 -1.94 4.10 14.40
N PHE A 63 -1.98 3.21 15.39
CA PHE A 63 -1.96 1.76 15.22
C PHE A 63 -3.00 1.24 14.22
N HIS A 64 -4.23 1.77 14.28
CA HIS A 64 -5.31 1.34 13.39
C HIS A 64 -5.22 1.91 11.97
N ASN A 65 -4.31 2.85 11.74
CA ASN A 65 -4.15 3.56 10.48
C ASN A 65 -3.08 2.94 9.57
N VAL A 66 -2.75 1.67 9.78
CA VAL A 66 -1.77 0.92 9.00
C VAL A 66 -2.42 -0.34 8.43
N LEU A 67 -2.32 -0.54 7.12
CA LEU A 67 -2.84 -1.70 6.40
C LEU A 67 -1.79 -2.25 5.44
N MET A 68 -1.72 -3.57 5.33
CA MET A 68 -1.12 -4.21 4.15
C MET A 68 -2.11 -4.16 3.00
N VAL A 69 -1.65 -3.77 1.82
CA VAL A 69 -2.45 -3.68 0.60
C VAL A 69 -1.72 -4.36 -0.57
N GLY A 70 -2.26 -4.27 -1.78
CA GLY A 70 -1.60 -4.84 -2.96
C GLY A 70 -1.53 -6.37 -2.96
N SER A 71 -0.53 -6.92 -3.65
CA SER A 71 -0.40 -8.37 -3.83
C SER A 71 -0.06 -9.13 -2.56
N GLY A 72 0.62 -8.53 -1.58
CA GLY A 72 0.84 -9.12 -0.26
C GLY A 72 -0.45 -9.34 0.52
N LYS A 73 -1.48 -8.52 0.28
CA LYS A 73 -2.79 -8.62 0.92
C LYS A 73 -3.66 -9.73 0.35
N ILE A 74 -3.63 -9.95 -0.97
CA ILE A 74 -4.61 -10.81 -1.67
C ILE A 74 -3.99 -11.92 -2.53
N GLY A 75 -2.68 -12.06 -2.56
CA GLY A 75 -1.96 -13.12 -3.28
C GLY A 75 -1.66 -12.82 -4.75
N CYS A 76 -2.24 -11.79 -5.34
CA CYS A 76 -1.97 -11.40 -6.73
C CYS A 76 -2.08 -9.88 -6.94
N SER A 77 -1.52 -9.41 -8.05
CA SER A 77 -1.57 -8.00 -8.41
C SER A 77 -2.90 -7.64 -9.05
N LEU A 78 -3.53 -6.56 -8.56
CA LEU A 78 -4.70 -5.92 -9.19
C LEU A 78 -4.32 -4.78 -10.14
N SER A 79 -3.02 -4.55 -10.39
CA SER A 79 -2.61 -3.59 -11.41
C SER A 79 -3.03 -4.08 -12.80
N PRO A 80 -3.72 -3.25 -13.61
CA PRO A 80 -4.16 -3.64 -14.96
C PRO A 80 -3.02 -4.16 -15.83
N ASP A 81 -1.81 -3.60 -15.67
CA ASP A 81 -0.64 -3.95 -16.48
C ASP A 81 0.02 -5.27 -16.05
N LYS A 82 -0.33 -5.80 -14.88
CA LYS A 82 0.27 -7.02 -14.32
C LYS A 82 -0.58 -8.28 -14.47
N ASN A 83 -1.77 -8.19 -15.06
CA ASN A 83 -2.68 -9.31 -15.41
C ASN A 83 -2.78 -10.40 -14.32
N PHE A 84 -3.11 -10.02 -13.09
CA PHE A 84 -3.22 -10.92 -11.92
C PHE A 84 -1.95 -11.73 -11.63
N ARG A 85 -0.76 -11.20 -11.94
CA ARG A 85 0.49 -11.86 -11.61
C ARG A 85 0.50 -12.25 -10.13
N ASN A 86 0.72 -13.54 -9.84
CA ASN A 86 0.82 -14.06 -8.49
C ASN A 86 1.97 -13.39 -7.72
N PHE A 87 1.78 -13.26 -6.42
CA PHE A 87 2.84 -12.87 -5.49
C PHE A 87 3.96 -13.92 -5.52
N ASN A 88 5.20 -13.47 -5.51
CA ASN A 88 6.41 -14.32 -5.47
C ASN A 88 7.57 -13.59 -4.76
N GLU A 89 8.74 -14.21 -4.70
CA GLU A 89 9.94 -13.68 -4.03
C GLU A 89 10.41 -12.30 -4.53
N ASN A 90 10.07 -11.95 -5.78
CA ASN A 90 10.40 -10.64 -6.37
C ASN A 90 9.28 -9.61 -6.22
N SER A 91 8.23 -9.95 -5.50
CA SER A 91 7.10 -9.03 -5.26
C SER A 91 7.39 -8.09 -4.10
N ASP A 92 6.88 -6.86 -4.19
CA ASP A 92 6.95 -5.89 -3.10
C ASP A 92 5.80 -6.11 -2.09
N ILE A 93 6.03 -5.74 -0.83
CA ILE A 93 4.99 -5.55 0.18
C ILE A 93 4.56 -4.09 0.18
N ASP A 94 3.30 -3.84 -0.08
CA ASP A 94 2.72 -2.48 -0.06
C ASP A 94 2.02 -2.22 1.28
N ILE A 95 2.44 -1.16 1.98
CA ILE A 95 1.85 -0.70 3.23
C ILE A 95 1.16 0.65 3.01
N ALA A 96 -0.13 0.69 3.29
CA ALA A 96 -0.91 1.91 3.35
C ALA A 96 -0.87 2.49 4.77
N ILE A 97 -0.58 3.79 4.86
CA ILE A 97 -0.56 4.58 6.09
C ILE A 97 -1.58 5.70 5.95
N ILE A 98 -2.57 5.74 6.82
CA ILE A 98 -3.58 6.81 6.84
C ILE A 98 -3.18 7.84 7.90
N SER A 99 -2.66 8.98 7.50
CA SER A 99 -2.20 10.00 8.43
C SER A 99 -2.26 11.40 7.81
N LEU A 100 -3.26 12.17 8.22
CA LEU A 100 -3.39 13.57 7.83
C LEU A 100 -2.12 14.37 8.18
N LYS A 101 -1.60 14.17 9.39
CA LYS A 101 -0.39 14.86 9.87
C LYS A 101 0.81 14.54 8.99
N LEU A 102 1.11 13.26 8.79
CA LEU A 102 2.26 12.82 8.00
C LEU A 102 2.12 13.23 6.53
N PHE A 103 0.89 13.16 5.98
CA PHE A 103 0.61 13.60 4.61
C PHE A 103 0.96 15.07 4.43
N TYR A 104 0.50 15.97 5.31
CA TYR A 104 0.78 17.40 5.22
C TYR A 104 2.25 17.74 5.48
N GLU A 105 2.92 17.06 6.41
CA GLU A 105 4.34 17.22 6.65
C GLU A 105 5.17 16.90 5.39
N LEU A 106 4.87 15.79 4.72
CA LEU A 106 5.56 15.40 3.49
C LEU A 106 5.19 16.30 2.32
N TRP A 107 3.91 16.63 2.17
CA TRP A 107 3.46 17.55 1.15
C TRP A 107 4.16 18.90 1.23
N GLU A 108 4.26 19.49 2.43
CA GLU A 108 4.92 20.77 2.61
C GLU A 108 6.41 20.71 2.23
N LYS A 109 7.11 19.66 2.63
CA LYS A 109 8.50 19.45 2.26
C LYS A 109 8.70 19.29 0.75
N ILE A 110 7.83 18.52 0.08
CA ILE A 110 7.84 18.37 -1.38
C ILE A 110 7.56 19.72 -2.05
N ARG A 111 6.60 20.49 -1.53
CA ARG A 111 6.26 21.82 -2.03
C ARG A 111 7.45 22.78 -1.92
N ILE A 112 8.13 22.83 -0.78
CA ILE A 112 9.33 23.66 -0.58
C ILE A 112 10.45 23.21 -1.53
N ALA A 113 10.69 21.92 -1.64
CA ALA A 113 11.69 21.37 -2.55
C ALA A 113 11.39 21.75 -4.01
N SER A 114 10.11 21.76 -4.41
CA SER A 114 9.71 22.13 -5.78
C SER A 114 10.03 23.58 -6.19
N ILE A 115 10.29 24.44 -5.21
CA ILE A 115 10.71 25.83 -5.44
C ILE A 115 12.24 25.93 -5.59
N ASN A 116 12.97 25.07 -4.87
CA ASN A 116 14.41 25.20 -4.68
C ASN A 116 15.24 24.20 -5.51
N GLU A 117 14.63 23.09 -5.94
CA GLU A 117 15.33 22.05 -6.70
C GLU A 117 14.46 21.45 -7.82
N HIS A 118 15.13 20.81 -8.79
CA HIS A 118 14.42 20.01 -9.79
C HIS A 118 13.93 18.71 -9.18
N ILE A 119 12.62 18.49 -9.17
CA ILE A 119 12.01 17.24 -8.70
C ILE A 119 11.73 16.32 -9.89
N PRO A 120 12.41 15.18 -10.00
CA PRO A 120 12.10 14.18 -11.00
C PRO A 120 10.64 13.72 -10.84
N ARG A 121 9.90 13.56 -11.96
CA ARG A 121 8.50 13.10 -11.95
C ARG A 121 7.52 14.02 -11.21
N TYR A 122 7.84 15.33 -11.07
CA TYR A 122 6.96 16.29 -10.38
C TYR A 122 5.48 16.21 -10.80
N PRO A 123 5.11 16.12 -12.11
CA PRO A 123 3.69 15.98 -12.51
C PRO A 123 3.00 14.75 -11.91
N SER A 124 3.70 13.63 -11.78
CA SER A 124 3.17 12.41 -11.15
C SER A 124 2.95 12.62 -9.65
N ILE A 125 3.91 13.24 -8.96
CA ILE A 125 3.80 13.56 -7.53
C ILE A 125 2.63 14.51 -7.28
N ALA A 126 2.54 15.60 -8.05
CA ALA A 126 1.46 16.58 -7.94
C ALA A 126 0.08 15.91 -8.16
N SER A 127 -0.05 15.05 -9.17
CA SER A 127 -1.27 14.29 -9.42
C SER A 127 -1.62 13.35 -8.26
N SER A 128 -0.65 12.72 -7.62
CA SER A 128 -0.85 11.84 -6.46
C SER A 128 -1.32 12.65 -5.24
N VAL A 129 -0.65 13.75 -4.95
CA VAL A 129 -1.03 14.69 -3.88
C VAL A 129 -2.45 15.23 -4.06
N PHE A 130 -2.80 15.64 -5.28
CA PHE A 130 -4.17 16.09 -5.60
C PHE A 130 -5.22 15.02 -5.31
N ARG A 131 -4.89 13.75 -5.52
CA ARG A 131 -5.74 12.60 -5.22
C ARG A 131 -5.66 12.09 -3.77
N GLY A 132 -5.03 12.84 -2.88
CA GLY A 132 -5.00 12.56 -1.44
C GLY A 132 -3.98 11.49 -1.01
N PHE A 133 -2.96 11.19 -1.80
CA PHE A 133 -1.90 10.26 -1.38
C PHE A 133 -0.51 10.69 -1.84
N ILE A 134 0.52 10.19 -1.15
CA ILE A 134 1.94 10.37 -1.47
C ILE A 134 2.59 8.98 -1.46
N ASN A 135 3.30 8.64 -2.56
CA ASN A 135 4.13 7.44 -2.60
C ASN A 135 5.53 7.78 -2.11
N GLU A 136 6.04 7.01 -1.17
CA GLU A 136 7.39 7.18 -0.64
C GLU A 136 8.45 7.12 -1.75
N LYS A 137 8.34 6.21 -2.69
CA LYS A 137 9.25 6.08 -3.83
C LYS A 137 9.36 7.35 -4.69
N ASP A 138 8.31 8.16 -4.75
CA ASP A 138 8.28 9.33 -5.64
C ASP A 138 9.10 10.51 -5.07
N PHE A 139 9.29 10.58 -3.75
CA PHE A 139 10.04 11.66 -3.11
C PHE A 139 11.37 11.23 -2.49
N SER A 140 11.71 9.95 -2.49
CA SER A 140 12.92 9.41 -1.86
C SER A 140 14.23 9.99 -2.41
N SER A 141 14.22 10.52 -3.64
CA SER A 141 15.36 11.18 -4.28
C SER A 141 15.49 12.68 -3.98
N ILE A 142 14.51 13.31 -3.32
CA ILE A 142 14.52 14.72 -2.97
C ILE A 142 15.48 14.96 -1.79
N ASP A 143 16.14 16.12 -1.72
CA ASP A 143 17.18 16.41 -0.73
C ASP A 143 16.74 16.21 0.71
N PHE A 144 15.56 16.67 1.11
CA PHE A 144 15.07 16.44 2.47
C PHE A 144 14.90 14.95 2.80
N ALA A 145 14.47 14.16 1.82
CA ALA A 145 14.30 12.72 2.03
C ALA A 145 15.66 12.03 2.18
N ARG A 146 16.63 12.38 1.34
CA ARG A 146 18.00 11.86 1.47
C ARG A 146 18.61 12.19 2.84
N GLN A 147 18.37 13.37 3.36
CA GLN A 147 18.96 13.82 4.62
C GLN A 147 18.25 13.29 5.86
N HIS A 148 16.95 13.12 5.84
CA HIS A 148 16.14 12.86 7.05
C HIS A 148 15.20 11.67 6.94
N TRP A 149 14.60 11.43 5.78
CA TRP A 149 13.56 10.43 5.62
C TRP A 149 14.11 9.03 5.33
N ASN A 150 15.09 8.92 4.43
CA ASN A 150 15.61 7.62 3.99
C ASN A 150 16.24 6.82 5.13
N ASN A 151 16.95 7.48 6.05
CA ASN A 151 17.51 6.83 7.24
C ASN A 151 16.39 6.31 8.16
N LYS A 152 15.31 7.07 8.33
CA LYS A 152 14.15 6.66 9.14
C LYS A 152 13.47 5.44 8.54
N ILE A 153 13.28 5.39 7.23
CA ILE A 153 12.70 4.25 6.51
C ILE A 153 13.64 3.06 6.52
N SER A 154 14.94 3.26 6.37
CA SER A 154 15.92 2.19 6.47
C SER A 154 15.92 1.52 7.85
N ASP A 155 15.89 2.31 8.93
CA ASP A 155 15.79 1.79 10.29
C ASP A 155 14.45 1.08 10.54
N LEU A 156 13.35 1.62 10.02
CA LEU A 156 12.03 0.99 10.06
C LEU A 156 12.04 -0.37 9.36
N ASN A 157 12.56 -0.44 8.13
CA ASN A 157 12.64 -1.69 7.35
C ASN A 157 13.53 -2.74 8.03
N ARG A 158 14.64 -2.30 8.66
CA ARG A 158 15.50 -3.19 9.43
C ARG A 158 14.75 -3.82 10.62
N CYS A 159 14.01 -3.03 11.40
CA CYS A 159 13.20 -3.56 12.50
C CYS A 159 12.10 -4.52 12.00
N ILE A 160 11.43 -4.20 10.89
CA ILE A 160 10.43 -5.09 10.30
C ILE A 160 11.05 -6.42 9.85
N ASN A 161 12.24 -6.37 9.25
CA ASN A 161 12.97 -7.56 8.84
C ASN A 161 13.34 -8.44 10.05
N GLU A 162 13.92 -7.84 11.08
CA GLU A 162 14.39 -8.53 12.29
C GLU A 162 13.24 -9.11 13.13
N ASP A 163 12.14 -8.37 13.31
CA ASP A 163 11.06 -8.71 14.25
C ASP A 163 9.91 -9.51 13.61
N ILE A 164 9.72 -9.39 12.26
CA ILE A 164 8.57 -9.97 11.55
C ILE A 164 9.00 -10.90 10.41
N ASN A 165 10.28 -10.95 10.07
CA ASN A 165 10.82 -11.75 8.96
C ASN A 165 10.24 -11.38 7.58
N ILE A 166 10.01 -10.09 7.33
CA ILE A 166 9.66 -9.59 5.99
C ILE A 166 10.94 -9.15 5.28
N TYR A 167 11.39 -9.95 4.30
CA TYR A 167 12.61 -9.70 3.53
C TYR A 167 12.34 -9.07 2.15
N HIS A 168 11.09 -8.94 1.77
CA HIS A 168 10.66 -8.26 0.56
C HIS A 168 10.88 -6.75 0.65
N THR A 169 11.06 -6.10 -0.49
CA THR A 169 11.03 -4.63 -0.55
C THR A 169 9.69 -4.12 -0.05
N ILE A 170 9.73 -3.17 0.89
CA ILE A 170 8.51 -2.57 1.43
C ILE A 170 8.31 -1.20 0.80
N ASN A 171 7.10 -0.94 0.30
CA ASN A 171 6.69 0.33 -0.25
C ASN A 171 5.64 0.97 0.65
N TYR A 172 5.81 2.24 0.96
CA TYR A 172 4.87 2.99 1.78
C TYR A 172 4.07 3.97 0.93
N ARG A 173 2.75 3.95 1.13
CA ARG A 173 1.86 4.96 0.55
C ARG A 173 1.11 5.64 1.68
N ILE A 174 1.28 6.94 1.76
CA ILE A 174 0.68 7.78 2.79
C ILE A 174 -0.60 8.38 2.22
N TYR A 175 -1.73 8.05 2.83
CA TYR A 175 -3.05 8.61 2.48
C TYR A 175 -3.42 9.71 3.47
N ARG A 176 -4.06 10.76 2.98
CA ARG A 176 -4.58 11.87 3.77
C ARG A 176 -5.72 11.40 4.68
N SER A 177 -6.62 10.56 4.15
CA SER A 177 -7.79 10.04 4.85
C SER A 177 -8.14 8.60 4.42
N TRP A 178 -9.09 7.99 5.12
CA TRP A 178 -9.66 6.70 4.75
C TRP A 178 -10.42 6.77 3.43
N GLU A 179 -11.13 7.87 3.18
CA GLU A 179 -11.87 8.11 1.94
C GLU A 179 -10.93 8.14 0.75
N ASP A 180 -9.79 8.81 0.85
CA ASP A 180 -8.79 8.84 -0.22
C ASP A 180 -8.22 7.44 -0.53
N LEU A 181 -8.02 6.60 0.50
CA LEU A 181 -7.62 5.21 0.32
C LEU A 181 -8.70 4.41 -0.40
N GLU A 182 -9.96 4.52 0.06
CA GLU A 182 -11.10 3.84 -0.56
C GLU A 182 -11.26 4.24 -2.03
N GLU A 183 -11.28 5.52 -2.33
CA GLU A 183 -11.41 6.06 -3.69
C GLU A 183 -10.28 5.57 -4.61
N TYR A 184 -9.04 5.58 -4.11
CA TYR A 184 -7.89 5.07 -4.86
C TYR A 184 -8.08 3.61 -5.27
N HIS A 185 -8.44 2.76 -4.32
CA HIS A 185 -8.60 1.33 -4.55
C HIS A 185 -9.85 1.02 -5.40
N ILE A 186 -10.98 1.65 -5.12
CA ILE A 186 -12.23 1.49 -5.90
C ILE A 186 -12.00 1.89 -7.36
N LYS A 187 -11.31 3.02 -7.60
CA LYS A 187 -10.96 3.45 -8.96
C LYS A 187 -10.06 2.41 -9.66
N GLY A 188 -9.08 1.86 -8.95
CA GLY A 188 -8.21 0.79 -9.46
C GLY A 188 -9.00 -0.45 -9.86
N ILE A 189 -9.89 -0.93 -9.00
CA ILE A 189 -10.76 -2.08 -9.22
C ILE A 189 -11.68 -1.84 -10.43
N ASN A 190 -12.31 -0.67 -10.52
CA ASN A 190 -13.19 -0.32 -11.63
C ASN A 190 -12.44 -0.20 -12.96
N THR A 191 -11.19 0.28 -12.94
CA THR A 191 -10.34 0.34 -14.13
C THR A 191 -9.96 -1.08 -14.58
N LEU A 192 -9.55 -1.94 -13.65
CA LEU A 192 -9.23 -3.34 -13.94
C LEU A 192 -10.44 -4.08 -14.52
N ARG A 193 -11.64 -3.87 -13.93
CA ARG A 193 -12.90 -4.44 -14.45
C ARG A 193 -13.15 -4.04 -15.89
N ARG A 194 -13.04 -2.76 -16.22
CA ARG A 194 -13.22 -2.26 -17.61
C ARG A 194 -12.22 -2.88 -18.58
N ASN A 195 -10.96 -3.00 -18.15
CA ASN A 195 -9.92 -3.60 -19.00
C ASN A 195 -10.18 -5.07 -19.31
N ILE A 196 -10.78 -5.82 -18.37
CA ILE A 196 -11.03 -7.26 -18.53
C ILE A 196 -12.34 -7.53 -19.28
N TYR A 197 -13.39 -6.79 -18.94
CA TYR A 197 -14.76 -7.11 -19.37
C TYR A 197 -15.37 -6.07 -20.31
N GLY A 198 -14.67 -4.96 -20.60
CA GLY A 198 -15.19 -3.86 -21.42
C GLY A 198 -16.15 -2.93 -20.65
N ASN A 199 -16.69 -1.93 -21.35
CA ASN A 199 -17.58 -0.92 -20.77
C ASN A 199 -19.05 -1.40 -20.62
N ASN A 200 -19.35 -2.65 -20.92
CA ASN A 200 -20.72 -3.19 -20.99
C ASN A 200 -21.15 -3.92 -19.68
N LEU A 201 -20.66 -3.46 -18.52
CA LEU A 201 -21.08 -3.95 -17.19
C LEU A 201 -21.68 -2.82 -16.37
#